data_2902f73ac5d4e3b2e1e3bf1148254fad
#
_entry.id   2902f73ac5d4e3b2e1e3bf1148254fad
#
_cell.length_a   1.000
_cell.length_b   1.000
_cell.length_c   1.000
_cell.angle_alpha   90.00
_cell.angle_beta   90.00
_cell.angle_gamma   90.00
#
_symmetry.space_group_name_H-M   'P 1'
#
loop_
_entity.id
_entity.type
_entity.pdbx_description
1 polymer ?
#
loop_
_entity_poly.entity_id
_entity_poly.type
_entity_poly.pdbx_seq_one_letter_code
_entity_poly.pdbx_strand_id
1 'polypeptide(L)'
;MTMNSTSTLGKIAELARAQVETGALAQPSEEWRYTDSSIWVNPSESSESSEFPVQWTGTESITVRRASEISDDFGDQFGWNVTELAGNPGAVTTLAFANDALIVTGHGRVYLAVAATAPTHIPVVIRVAEGDRLEVSLVSTGAVAGHTCISVHLAANAECVINEVQTNSAPLVSSTYLVVQASKSHFQWAGVDGLTGVGIRTIRVRQIGDEAKTVLTALNLGAKKSENYIHTHVEHLAPGGESRQLVKSVLTGQSVSEFKGLVYVAPRAQKTDSSQSNQNMILSEQARALSRPQLSIFADDVKCAHGATMSQLDADQIYYLQTRGVNPADAKAVLMTGFADEAVDQLSMDSLTAIARETVRQFFESISES
;
A
#
# COMPACT_ATOMS: atom_id res chain seq x y z
N MET A 1 -1.52 8.38 -26.51
CA MET A 1 -0.31 7.71 -27.08
C MET A 1 -0.18 6.40 -26.35
N THR A 2 -0.39 5.27 -27.00
CA THR A 2 -0.20 3.94 -26.40
C THR A 2 1.30 3.66 -26.24
N MET A 3 1.66 3.00 -25.12
CA MET A 3 3.04 2.51 -24.92
C MET A 3 3.53 1.78 -26.18
N ASN A 4 4.77 2.02 -26.56
CA ASN A 4 5.36 1.41 -27.77
C ASN A 4 5.34 -0.12 -27.63
N SER A 5 4.58 -0.82 -28.49
CA SER A 5 4.39 -2.28 -28.45
C SER A 5 5.70 -3.09 -28.63
N THR A 6 6.77 -2.46 -29.06
CA THR A 6 8.09 -3.11 -29.19
C THR A 6 8.90 -3.07 -27.90
N SER A 7 8.56 -2.21 -26.94
CA SER A 7 9.19 -2.18 -25.61
C SER A 7 8.69 -3.34 -24.75
N THR A 8 9.47 -3.79 -23.78
CA THR A 8 9.03 -4.86 -22.85
C THR A 8 7.86 -4.40 -22.00
N LEU A 9 7.79 -3.11 -21.63
CA LEU A 9 6.63 -2.53 -20.95
C LEU A 9 5.37 -2.62 -21.82
N GLY A 10 5.50 -2.33 -23.13
CA GLY A 10 4.42 -2.47 -24.12
C GLY A 10 3.94 -3.92 -24.24
N LYS A 11 4.83 -4.89 -24.26
CA LYS A 11 4.49 -6.34 -24.28
C LYS A 11 3.78 -6.77 -23.00
N ILE A 12 4.23 -6.30 -21.83
CA ILE A 12 3.57 -6.55 -20.54
C ILE A 12 2.16 -5.94 -20.56
N ALA A 13 2.00 -4.73 -21.05
CA ALA A 13 0.70 -4.08 -21.18
C ALA A 13 -0.24 -4.82 -22.14
N GLU A 14 0.25 -5.35 -23.26
CA GLU A 14 -0.54 -6.20 -24.19
C GLU A 14 -1.02 -7.49 -23.53
N LEU A 15 -0.13 -8.18 -22.80
CA LEU A 15 -0.49 -9.39 -22.06
C LEU A 15 -1.49 -9.09 -20.93
N ALA A 16 -1.34 -7.97 -20.25
CA ALA A 16 -2.28 -7.51 -19.23
C ALA A 16 -3.66 -7.21 -19.84
N ARG A 17 -3.73 -6.53 -21.00
CA ARG A 17 -4.98 -6.30 -21.73
C ARG A 17 -5.66 -7.62 -22.12
N ALA A 18 -4.91 -8.58 -22.65
CA ALA A 18 -5.45 -9.89 -22.99
C ALA A 18 -6.08 -10.61 -21.77
N GLN A 19 -5.52 -10.46 -20.57
CA GLN A 19 -6.11 -11.00 -19.35
C GLN A 19 -7.42 -10.29 -18.96
N VAL A 20 -7.52 -8.99 -19.15
CA VAL A 20 -8.75 -8.23 -18.92
C VAL A 20 -9.82 -8.65 -19.93
N GLU A 21 -9.48 -8.69 -21.23
CA GLU A 21 -10.39 -9.06 -22.31
C GLU A 21 -10.93 -10.49 -22.20
N THR A 22 -10.12 -11.43 -21.72
CA THR A 22 -10.55 -12.83 -21.51
C THR A 22 -11.39 -13.03 -20.25
N GLY A 23 -11.59 -11.98 -19.44
CA GLY A 23 -12.32 -12.07 -18.18
C GLY A 23 -11.58 -12.87 -17.10
N ALA A 24 -10.29 -13.10 -17.26
CA ALA A 24 -9.49 -13.86 -16.29
C ALA A 24 -9.46 -13.21 -14.90
N LEU A 25 -9.63 -11.89 -14.84
CA LEU A 25 -9.74 -11.13 -13.60
C LEU A 25 -11.09 -11.29 -12.88
N ALA A 26 -12.13 -11.72 -13.60
CA ALA A 26 -13.45 -11.93 -13.02
C ALA A 26 -13.58 -13.25 -12.25
N GLN A 27 -12.56 -14.12 -12.29
CA GLN A 27 -12.55 -15.36 -11.54
C GLN A 27 -12.12 -15.06 -10.09
N PRO A 28 -12.98 -15.28 -9.08
CA PRO A 28 -12.60 -15.08 -7.69
C PRO A 28 -11.52 -16.08 -7.31
N SER A 29 -10.28 -15.63 -7.20
CA SER A 29 -9.27 -16.41 -6.52
C SER A 29 -9.57 -16.40 -5.02
N GLU A 30 -9.06 -17.39 -4.27
CA GLU A 30 -9.22 -17.41 -2.81
C GLU A 30 -8.69 -16.12 -2.16
N GLU A 31 -7.75 -15.46 -2.80
CA GLU A 31 -7.16 -14.19 -2.40
C GLU A 31 -8.18 -13.04 -2.41
N TRP A 32 -9.13 -13.05 -3.36
CA TRP A 32 -10.12 -11.98 -3.59
C TRP A 32 -11.55 -12.39 -3.23
N ARG A 33 -11.72 -13.46 -2.44
CA ARG A 33 -13.01 -14.10 -2.13
C ARG A 33 -14.09 -13.16 -1.57
N TYR A 34 -13.68 -12.07 -0.94
CA TYR A 34 -14.58 -11.11 -0.28
C TYR A 34 -14.62 -9.74 -0.97
N THR A 35 -13.82 -9.56 -2.00
CA THR A 35 -13.82 -8.35 -2.82
C THR A 35 -14.72 -8.61 -4.03
N ASP A 36 -15.63 -7.71 -4.33
CA ASP A 36 -16.43 -7.80 -5.53
C ASP A 36 -15.54 -7.69 -6.76
N SER A 37 -15.38 -8.78 -7.50
CA SER A 37 -14.52 -8.83 -8.68
C SER A 37 -15.00 -7.92 -9.82
N SER A 38 -16.26 -7.49 -9.82
CA SER A 38 -16.81 -6.57 -10.82
C SER A 38 -16.17 -5.18 -10.78
N ILE A 39 -15.56 -4.80 -9.65
CA ILE A 39 -14.83 -3.53 -9.48
C ILE A 39 -13.62 -3.41 -10.43
N TRP A 40 -13.01 -4.55 -10.81
CA TRP A 40 -11.82 -4.58 -11.64
C TRP A 40 -12.09 -4.56 -13.14
N VAL A 41 -13.33 -4.79 -13.56
CA VAL A 41 -13.67 -5.21 -14.95
C VAL A 41 -14.42 -4.12 -15.72
N ASN A 42 -14.46 -2.86 -15.27
CA ASN A 42 -15.13 -1.82 -16.03
C ASN A 42 -14.14 -0.98 -16.88
N PRO A 43 -13.77 -1.47 -18.10
CA PRO A 43 -12.79 -0.80 -18.97
C PRO A 43 -13.33 0.46 -19.66
N SER A 44 -14.63 0.77 -19.50
CA SER A 44 -15.26 1.88 -20.21
C SER A 44 -14.87 3.28 -19.70
N GLU A 45 -14.03 3.36 -18.65
CA GLU A 45 -13.62 4.62 -18.05
C GLU A 45 -12.14 4.97 -18.30
N SER A 46 -11.48 4.36 -19.29
CA SER A 46 -10.16 4.83 -19.69
C SER A 46 -10.28 6.22 -20.31
N SER A 47 -9.87 7.26 -19.58
CA SER A 47 -9.84 8.60 -20.14
C SER A 47 -8.69 8.72 -21.14
N GLU A 48 -8.97 9.26 -22.31
CA GLU A 48 -7.96 9.77 -23.26
C GLU A 48 -7.31 11.08 -22.74
N SER A 49 -7.07 11.21 -21.42
CA SER A 49 -6.37 12.37 -20.89
C SER A 49 -4.94 12.42 -21.44
N SER A 50 -4.63 13.48 -22.17
CA SER A 50 -3.30 13.70 -22.75
C SER A 50 -2.24 14.10 -21.70
N GLU A 51 -2.64 14.42 -20.48
CA GLU A 51 -1.74 14.80 -19.40
C GLU A 51 -1.53 13.67 -18.43
N PHE A 52 -0.26 13.39 -18.12
CA PHE A 52 0.10 12.43 -17.10
C PHE A 52 -0.22 13.02 -15.73
N PRO A 53 -1.07 12.37 -14.90
CA PRO A 53 -1.71 12.99 -13.73
C PRO A 53 -0.81 13.08 -12.50
N VAL A 54 0.50 12.92 -12.64
CA VAL A 54 1.46 12.97 -11.53
C VAL A 54 2.35 14.19 -11.65
N GLN A 55 2.36 15.00 -10.61
CA GLN A 55 3.33 16.06 -10.42
C GLN A 55 4.42 15.58 -9.45
N TRP A 56 5.66 15.97 -9.67
CA TRP A 56 6.77 15.60 -8.79
C TRP A 56 7.72 16.74 -8.50
N THR A 57 8.30 16.68 -7.33
CA THR A 57 9.44 17.50 -6.91
C THR A 57 10.43 16.61 -6.19
N GLY A 58 11.73 16.85 -6.36
CA GLY A 58 12.75 16.04 -5.72
C GLY A 58 14.06 16.79 -5.50
N THR A 59 14.98 16.18 -4.78
CA THR A 59 16.35 16.67 -4.63
C THR A 59 17.13 16.52 -5.94
N GLU A 60 18.22 17.28 -6.13
CA GLU A 60 19.02 17.28 -7.36
C GLU A 60 19.60 15.89 -7.75
N SER A 61 19.74 14.99 -6.77
CA SER A 61 20.25 13.62 -6.99
C SER A 61 19.21 12.63 -7.49
N ILE A 62 17.96 13.07 -7.65
CA ILE A 62 16.86 12.21 -8.10
C ILE A 62 16.55 12.50 -9.56
N THR A 63 16.42 11.42 -10.32
CA THR A 63 15.92 11.46 -11.68
C THR A 63 14.52 10.86 -11.74
N VAL A 64 13.55 11.64 -12.22
CA VAL A 64 12.20 11.18 -12.55
C VAL A 64 11.99 11.37 -14.04
N ARG A 65 11.68 10.30 -14.76
CA ARG A 65 11.46 10.30 -16.22
C ARG A 65 10.20 9.54 -16.56
N ARG A 66 9.60 9.87 -17.69
CA ARG A 66 8.57 9.04 -18.32
C ARG A 66 9.23 7.92 -19.13
N ALA A 67 8.62 6.74 -19.14
CA ALA A 67 9.12 5.61 -19.93
C ALA A 67 9.15 5.93 -21.42
N SER A 68 8.20 6.75 -21.90
CA SER A 68 8.17 7.23 -23.29
C SER A 68 9.35 8.13 -23.69
N GLU A 69 10.08 8.70 -22.73
CA GLU A 69 11.23 9.59 -22.94
C GLU A 69 12.56 8.83 -22.96
N ILE A 70 12.55 7.52 -22.75
CA ILE A 70 13.75 6.71 -22.56
C ILE A 70 13.84 5.68 -23.70
N SER A 71 15.01 5.58 -24.33
CA SER A 71 15.28 4.65 -25.42
C SER A 71 15.60 3.23 -24.97
N ASP A 72 15.88 3.03 -23.68
CA ASP A 72 16.28 1.74 -23.13
C ASP A 72 15.09 0.86 -22.80
N ASP A 73 15.24 -0.46 -23.02
CA ASP A 73 14.21 -1.44 -22.72
C ASP A 73 14.17 -1.76 -21.21
N PHE A 74 13.33 -1.02 -20.47
CA PHE A 74 13.17 -1.18 -19.02
C PHE A 74 12.38 -2.42 -18.61
N GLY A 75 11.88 -3.19 -19.53
CA GLY A 75 10.92 -4.25 -19.23
C GLY A 75 11.47 -5.43 -18.45
N ASP A 76 12.72 -5.83 -18.70
CA ASP A 76 13.37 -6.88 -17.90
C ASP A 76 13.58 -6.45 -16.43
N GLN A 77 13.27 -5.22 -16.15
CA GLN A 77 13.58 -4.53 -14.92
C GLN A 77 12.38 -4.40 -13.97
N PHE A 78 11.17 -4.77 -14.40
CA PHE A 78 10.03 -4.87 -13.50
C PHE A 78 10.21 -6.01 -12.46
N GLY A 79 11.11 -6.97 -12.71
CA GLY A 79 11.39 -8.10 -11.81
C GLY A 79 10.22 -9.06 -11.59
N TRP A 80 9.07 -8.78 -12.22
CA TRP A 80 7.85 -9.55 -12.15
C TRP A 80 7.38 -9.89 -13.55
N ASN A 81 7.14 -11.15 -13.82
CA ASN A 81 6.52 -11.54 -15.08
C ASN A 81 5.00 -11.41 -14.98
N VAL A 82 4.33 -11.36 -16.15
CA VAL A 82 2.87 -11.20 -16.21
C VAL A 82 2.13 -12.35 -15.52
N THR A 83 2.72 -13.53 -15.47
CA THR A 83 2.13 -14.69 -14.79
C THR A 83 2.10 -14.47 -13.27
N GLU A 84 3.13 -13.85 -12.69
CA GLU A 84 3.15 -13.47 -11.27
C GLU A 84 2.18 -12.33 -10.96
N LEU A 85 1.94 -11.45 -11.94
CA LEU A 85 0.96 -10.36 -11.85
C LEU A 85 -0.48 -10.87 -11.99
N ALA A 86 -0.72 -11.99 -12.69
CA ALA A 86 -2.05 -12.52 -12.97
C ALA A 86 -2.90 -12.77 -11.72
N GLY A 87 -2.26 -13.03 -10.57
CA GLY A 87 -2.92 -13.12 -9.28
C GLY A 87 -3.24 -11.78 -8.61
N ASN A 88 -2.90 -10.65 -9.25
CA ASN A 88 -3.13 -9.31 -8.71
C ASN A 88 -3.93 -8.44 -9.69
N PRO A 89 -5.27 -8.38 -9.56
CA PRO A 89 -6.12 -7.63 -10.46
C PRO A 89 -5.74 -6.14 -10.58
N GLY A 90 -5.35 -5.49 -9.48
CA GLY A 90 -4.96 -4.09 -9.47
C GLY A 90 -3.73 -3.81 -10.33
N ALA A 91 -2.70 -4.65 -10.25
CA ALA A 91 -1.50 -4.52 -11.08
C ALA A 91 -1.84 -4.74 -12.57
N VAL A 92 -2.60 -5.79 -12.87
CA VAL A 92 -2.99 -6.11 -14.26
C VAL A 92 -3.82 -4.98 -14.86
N THR A 93 -4.83 -4.47 -14.13
CA THR A 93 -5.66 -3.36 -14.60
C THR A 93 -4.81 -2.10 -14.83
N THR A 94 -3.91 -1.77 -13.88
CA THR A 94 -3.02 -0.61 -14.05
C THR A 94 -2.19 -0.71 -15.31
N LEU A 95 -1.54 -1.86 -15.55
CA LEU A 95 -0.67 -2.06 -16.69
C LEU A 95 -1.43 -2.16 -18.03
N ALA A 96 -2.66 -2.72 -18.02
CA ALA A 96 -3.50 -2.83 -19.19
C ALA A 96 -3.94 -1.47 -19.77
N PHE A 97 -4.24 -0.52 -18.89
CA PHE A 97 -4.83 0.78 -19.25
C PHE A 97 -3.88 1.96 -19.11
N ALA A 98 -2.65 1.76 -18.62
CA ALA A 98 -1.67 2.82 -18.55
C ALA A 98 -1.23 3.32 -19.93
N ASN A 99 -1.11 4.62 -20.08
CA ASN A 99 -0.59 5.27 -21.28
C ASN A 99 0.94 5.47 -21.23
N ASP A 100 1.49 5.58 -20.03
CA ASP A 100 2.92 5.77 -19.78
C ASP A 100 3.26 5.27 -18.37
N ALA A 101 4.54 5.29 -17.99
CA ALA A 101 5.02 4.94 -16.65
C ALA A 101 6.05 5.95 -16.17
N LEU A 102 6.17 6.09 -14.84
CA LEU A 102 7.25 6.86 -14.22
C LEU A 102 8.40 5.93 -13.83
N ILE A 103 9.61 6.43 -14.03
CA ILE A 103 10.85 5.78 -13.58
C ILE A 103 11.55 6.74 -12.63
N VAL A 104 11.77 6.29 -11.40
CA VAL A 104 12.42 7.04 -10.32
C VAL A 104 13.72 6.35 -9.96
N THR A 105 14.82 7.08 -10.08
CA THR A 105 16.16 6.58 -9.74
C THR A 105 16.95 7.66 -8.99
N GLY A 106 18.02 7.22 -8.30
CA GLY A 106 18.89 8.12 -7.54
C GLY A 106 18.71 7.99 -6.04
N HIS A 107 19.24 8.95 -5.30
CA HIS A 107 19.20 9.00 -3.84
C HIS A 107 18.67 10.35 -3.33
N GLY A 108 18.06 10.35 -2.16
CA GLY A 108 17.46 11.54 -1.55
C GLY A 108 15.95 11.43 -1.38
N ARG A 109 15.20 12.52 -1.63
CA ARG A 109 13.76 12.59 -1.39
C ARG A 109 13.01 13.01 -2.63
N VAL A 110 11.91 12.31 -2.93
CA VAL A 110 10.97 12.68 -3.99
C VAL A 110 9.54 12.73 -3.45
N TYR A 111 8.82 13.74 -3.86
CA TYR A 111 7.40 13.91 -3.60
C TYR A 111 6.62 13.70 -4.89
N LEU A 112 5.67 12.78 -4.86
CA LEU A 112 4.78 12.47 -5.98
C LEU A 112 3.34 12.81 -5.57
N ALA A 113 2.74 13.74 -6.27
CA ALA A 113 1.34 14.12 -6.07
C ALA A 113 0.48 13.58 -7.21
N VAL A 114 -0.51 12.77 -6.87
CA VAL A 114 -1.52 12.27 -7.80
C VAL A 114 -2.78 13.11 -7.59
N ALA A 115 -3.09 13.99 -8.53
CA ALA A 115 -4.28 14.82 -8.55
C ALA A 115 -5.06 14.53 -9.83
N ALA A 116 -5.84 13.46 -9.81
CA ALA A 116 -6.57 13.00 -10.98
C ALA A 116 -7.91 13.71 -11.14
N THR A 117 -8.18 14.20 -12.34
CA THR A 117 -9.50 14.72 -12.76
C THR A 117 -10.31 13.70 -13.57
N ALA A 118 -9.68 12.58 -13.92
CA ALA A 118 -10.27 11.45 -14.65
C ALA A 118 -9.66 10.14 -14.13
N PRO A 119 -10.30 8.96 -14.34
CA PRO A 119 -9.75 7.67 -13.94
C PRO A 119 -8.31 7.49 -14.43
N THR A 120 -7.43 7.05 -13.54
CA THR A 120 -5.99 7.02 -13.82
C THR A 120 -5.37 5.67 -13.55
N HIS A 121 -4.38 5.32 -14.38
CA HIS A 121 -3.58 4.12 -14.29
C HIS A 121 -2.10 4.49 -14.33
N ILE A 122 -1.41 4.38 -13.19
CA ILE A 122 -0.06 4.93 -13.01
C ILE A 122 0.92 3.83 -12.62
N PRO A 123 1.65 3.24 -13.58
CA PRO A 123 2.80 2.41 -13.26
C PRO A 123 3.99 3.29 -12.85
N VAL A 124 4.69 2.86 -11.79
CA VAL A 124 5.91 3.52 -11.31
C VAL A 124 6.98 2.46 -11.10
N VAL A 125 8.18 2.72 -11.58
CA VAL A 125 9.37 1.89 -11.32
C VAL A 125 10.34 2.68 -10.46
N ILE A 126 10.67 2.15 -9.30
CA ILE A 126 11.64 2.74 -8.37
C ILE A 126 12.86 1.83 -8.31
N ARG A 127 14.04 2.42 -8.46
CA ARG A 127 15.31 1.71 -8.33
C ARG A 127 16.24 2.44 -7.41
N VAL A 128 16.73 1.71 -6.44
CA VAL A 128 17.70 2.22 -5.49
C VAL A 128 19.00 1.43 -5.68
N ALA A 129 20.05 2.15 -6.05
CA ALA A 129 21.37 1.56 -6.27
C ALA A 129 22.01 1.08 -4.96
N GLU A 130 23.08 0.32 -5.09
CA GLU A 130 23.79 -0.23 -3.93
C GLU A 130 24.26 0.88 -2.97
N GLY A 131 23.89 0.74 -1.70
CA GLY A 131 24.23 1.68 -0.64
C GLY A 131 23.47 3.00 -0.65
N ASP A 132 22.63 3.24 -1.64
CA ASP A 132 21.83 4.45 -1.74
C ASP A 132 20.57 4.39 -0.84
N ARG A 133 20.08 5.58 -0.48
CA ARG A 133 18.80 5.78 0.21
C ARG A 133 17.87 6.65 -0.60
N LEU A 134 16.67 6.16 -0.86
CA LEU A 134 15.61 6.90 -1.52
C LEU A 134 14.36 6.96 -0.63
N GLU A 135 13.84 8.16 -0.43
CA GLU A 135 12.59 8.39 0.29
C GLU A 135 11.54 8.96 -0.67
N VAL A 136 10.43 8.26 -0.80
CA VAL A 136 9.33 8.60 -1.70
C VAL A 136 8.10 8.97 -0.88
N SER A 137 7.56 10.14 -1.12
CA SER A 137 6.28 10.57 -0.58
C SER A 137 5.22 10.56 -1.66
N LEU A 138 4.15 9.82 -1.44
CA LEU A 138 3.03 9.71 -2.34
C LEU A 138 1.76 10.28 -1.70
N VAL A 139 1.20 11.30 -2.32
CA VAL A 139 -0.10 11.86 -1.90
C VAL A 139 -1.10 11.68 -3.02
N SER A 140 -2.21 11.05 -2.69
CA SER A 140 -3.34 10.88 -3.60
C SER A 140 -4.56 11.60 -3.05
N THR A 141 -5.07 12.56 -3.82
CA THR A 141 -6.26 13.36 -3.50
C THR A 141 -7.21 13.39 -4.68
N GLY A 142 -8.50 13.58 -4.43
CA GLY A 142 -9.49 13.75 -5.49
C GLY A 142 -10.72 12.87 -5.31
N ALA A 143 -11.59 12.89 -6.31
CA ALA A 143 -12.88 12.20 -6.30
C ALA A 143 -13.02 11.17 -7.43
N VAL A 144 -11.92 10.83 -8.10
CA VAL A 144 -11.93 9.95 -9.28
C VAL A 144 -11.16 8.66 -8.98
N ALA A 145 -11.63 7.56 -9.54
CA ALA A 145 -10.97 6.26 -9.39
C ALA A 145 -9.51 6.32 -9.84
N GLY A 146 -8.62 5.68 -9.08
CA GLY A 146 -7.19 5.69 -9.36
C GLY A 146 -6.56 4.33 -9.07
N HIS A 147 -5.70 3.88 -9.99
CA HIS A 147 -4.96 2.63 -9.85
C HIS A 147 -3.47 2.91 -10.02
N THR A 148 -2.68 2.56 -9.00
CA THR A 148 -1.21 2.66 -9.06
C THR A 148 -0.58 1.28 -8.96
N CYS A 149 0.48 1.05 -9.74
CA CYS A 149 1.31 -0.15 -9.62
C CYS A 149 2.77 0.29 -9.50
N ILE A 150 3.36 0.07 -8.33
CA ILE A 150 4.69 0.55 -7.99
C ILE A 150 5.62 -0.64 -7.84
N SER A 151 6.59 -0.77 -8.75
CA SER A 151 7.64 -1.76 -8.67
C SER A 151 8.88 -1.15 -8.04
N VAL A 152 9.42 -1.79 -7.00
CA VAL A 152 10.57 -1.30 -6.22
C VAL A 152 11.70 -2.33 -6.27
N HIS A 153 12.86 -1.91 -6.73
CA HIS A 153 14.07 -2.74 -6.80
C HIS A 153 15.15 -2.15 -5.91
N LEU A 154 15.53 -2.89 -4.87
CA LEU A 154 16.61 -2.51 -3.97
C LEU A 154 17.83 -3.39 -4.22
N ALA A 155 18.92 -2.75 -4.61
CA ALA A 155 20.23 -3.39 -4.67
C ALA A 155 20.76 -3.70 -3.25
N ALA A 156 21.92 -4.33 -3.15
CA ALA A 156 22.52 -4.66 -1.85
C ALA A 156 22.78 -3.39 -1.01
N ASN A 157 22.51 -3.48 0.29
CA ASN A 157 22.63 -2.36 1.25
C ASN A 157 21.79 -1.11 0.92
N ALA A 158 20.88 -1.18 -0.06
CA ALA A 158 20.01 -0.06 -0.42
C ALA A 158 18.86 0.12 0.58
N GLU A 159 18.41 1.34 0.74
CA GLU A 159 17.26 1.69 1.58
C GLU A 159 16.19 2.41 0.75
N CYS A 160 14.95 1.96 0.84
CA CYS A 160 13.79 2.67 0.27
C CYS A 160 12.72 2.86 1.33
N VAL A 161 12.30 4.11 1.51
CA VAL A 161 11.19 4.47 2.39
C VAL A 161 10.08 5.05 1.55
N ILE A 162 8.87 4.47 1.63
CA ILE A 162 7.68 4.99 0.96
C ILE A 162 6.68 5.43 2.02
N ASN A 163 6.33 6.69 1.95
CA ASN A 163 5.27 7.28 2.76
C ASN A 163 4.07 7.58 1.86
N GLU A 164 2.88 7.13 2.23
CA GLU A 164 1.68 7.30 1.41
C GLU A 164 0.53 7.86 2.25
N VAL A 165 -0.13 8.90 1.75
CA VAL A 165 -1.37 9.42 2.34
C VAL A 165 -2.43 9.52 1.26
N GLN A 166 -3.55 8.84 1.49
CA GLN A 166 -4.71 8.86 0.61
C GLN A 166 -5.89 9.52 1.32
N THR A 167 -6.36 10.63 0.78
CA THR A 167 -7.49 11.41 1.34
C THR A 167 -8.51 11.70 0.25
N ASN A 168 -8.92 10.69 -0.49
CA ASN A 168 -9.83 10.93 -1.58
C ASN A 168 -11.24 10.35 -1.32
N SER A 169 -12.22 10.93 -2.03
CA SER A 169 -13.62 10.52 -2.02
C SER A 169 -13.97 9.67 -3.25
N ALA A 170 -12.97 9.13 -3.92
CA ALA A 170 -13.15 8.29 -5.09
C ALA A 170 -13.93 7.01 -4.76
N PRO A 171 -14.77 6.51 -5.69
CA PRO A 171 -15.48 5.25 -5.48
C PRO A 171 -14.55 4.06 -5.32
N LEU A 172 -13.41 4.09 -5.99
CA LEU A 172 -12.38 3.04 -5.91
C LEU A 172 -10.98 3.63 -6.06
N VAL A 173 -10.10 3.24 -5.15
CA VAL A 173 -8.66 3.51 -5.26
C VAL A 173 -7.90 2.20 -5.03
N SER A 174 -6.93 1.90 -5.86
CA SER A 174 -6.06 0.76 -5.61
C SER A 174 -4.58 1.12 -5.76
N SER A 175 -3.76 0.59 -4.85
CA SER A 175 -2.30 0.69 -4.90
C SER A 175 -1.69 -0.69 -4.79
N THR A 176 -0.85 -1.05 -5.74
CA THR A 176 -0.10 -2.31 -5.73
C THR A 176 1.39 -2.03 -5.66
N TYR A 177 2.05 -2.62 -4.68
CA TYR A 177 3.50 -2.56 -4.49
C TYR A 177 4.12 -3.92 -4.76
N LEU A 178 5.11 -3.96 -5.63
CA LEU A 178 5.87 -5.15 -6.00
C LEU A 178 7.34 -4.88 -5.69
N VAL A 179 7.84 -5.46 -4.59
CA VAL A 179 9.16 -5.12 -4.04
C VAL A 179 10.11 -6.31 -4.13
N VAL A 180 11.31 -6.06 -4.65
CA VAL A 180 12.39 -7.05 -4.67
C VAL A 180 13.58 -6.49 -3.89
N GLN A 181 14.06 -7.25 -2.90
CA GLN A 181 15.12 -6.86 -1.99
C GLN A 181 16.34 -7.77 -2.14
N ALA A 182 17.48 -7.16 -2.49
CA ALA A 182 18.77 -7.83 -2.42
C ALA A 182 19.33 -7.85 -0.97
N SER A 183 20.54 -8.36 -0.78
CA SER A 183 21.13 -8.56 0.55
C SER A 183 21.27 -7.26 1.34
N LYS A 184 20.90 -7.31 2.62
CA LYS A 184 21.00 -6.21 3.60
C LYS A 184 20.26 -4.94 3.20
N SER A 185 19.36 -5.05 2.23
CA SER A 185 18.51 -3.91 1.85
C SER A 185 17.40 -3.70 2.87
N HIS A 186 16.93 -2.45 2.97
CA HIS A 186 15.85 -2.06 3.88
C HIS A 186 14.70 -1.44 3.08
N PHE A 187 13.53 -2.01 3.21
CA PHE A 187 12.28 -1.47 2.67
C PHE A 187 11.33 -1.09 3.80
N GLN A 188 10.91 0.16 3.81
CA GLN A 188 9.86 0.63 4.71
C GLN A 188 8.71 1.22 3.90
N TRP A 189 7.49 0.84 4.22
CA TRP A 189 6.28 1.45 3.71
C TRP A 189 5.37 1.85 4.87
N ALA A 190 4.90 3.09 4.87
CA ALA A 190 3.93 3.59 5.83
C ALA A 190 2.80 4.31 5.09
N GLY A 191 1.55 3.91 5.36
CA GLY A 191 0.39 4.46 4.68
C GLY A 191 -0.76 4.83 5.60
N VAL A 192 -1.43 5.95 5.31
CA VAL A 192 -2.65 6.41 5.99
C VAL A 192 -3.76 6.59 4.97
N ASP A 193 -4.87 5.90 5.19
CA ASP A 193 -6.04 5.90 4.34
C ASP A 193 -7.25 6.52 5.04
N GLY A 194 -7.67 7.71 4.58
CA GLY A 194 -8.91 8.38 4.94
C GLY A 194 -9.91 8.35 3.77
N LEU A 195 -10.27 7.15 3.31
CA LEU A 195 -11.12 6.95 2.13
C LEU A 195 -12.60 6.88 2.49
N THR A 196 -13.46 7.38 1.60
CA THR A 196 -14.90 7.29 1.75
C THR A 196 -15.56 6.22 0.85
N GLY A 197 -14.81 5.67 -0.10
CA GLY A 197 -15.20 4.60 -1.01
C GLY A 197 -14.52 3.27 -0.70
N VAL A 198 -14.10 2.58 -1.74
CA VAL A 198 -13.35 1.32 -1.67
C VAL A 198 -11.87 1.59 -1.86
N GLY A 199 -11.06 1.22 -0.88
CA GLY A 199 -9.60 1.26 -0.92
C GLY A 199 -9.01 -0.15 -0.98
N ILE A 200 -8.13 -0.43 -1.93
CA ILE A 200 -7.46 -1.73 -2.04
C ILE A 200 -5.97 -1.50 -2.11
N ARG A 201 -5.24 -2.07 -1.16
CA ARG A 201 -3.78 -2.03 -1.13
C ARG A 201 -3.21 -3.43 -1.11
N THR A 202 -2.34 -3.71 -2.06
CA THR A 202 -1.60 -4.96 -2.13
C THR A 202 -0.11 -4.67 -2.06
N ILE A 203 0.60 -5.30 -1.12
CA ILE A 203 2.04 -5.13 -0.96
C ILE A 203 2.67 -6.52 -1.00
N ARG A 204 3.42 -6.81 -2.05
CA ARG A 204 4.20 -8.05 -2.19
C ARG A 204 5.68 -7.74 -2.09
N VAL A 205 6.37 -8.40 -1.17
CA VAL A 205 7.80 -8.22 -0.93
C VAL A 205 8.51 -9.56 -1.08
N ARG A 206 9.56 -9.59 -1.89
CA ARG A 206 10.43 -10.76 -2.05
C ARG A 206 11.82 -10.41 -1.53
N GLN A 207 12.19 -10.98 -0.41
CA GLN A 207 13.55 -10.88 0.15
C GLN A 207 14.41 -11.98 -0.48
N ILE A 208 15.04 -11.65 -1.61
CA ILE A 208 15.87 -12.60 -2.36
C ILE A 208 17.30 -12.69 -1.87
N GLY A 209 17.75 -11.66 -1.13
CA GLY A 209 19.09 -11.58 -0.53
C GLY A 209 19.07 -11.74 0.99
N ASP A 210 20.21 -12.07 1.56
CA ASP A 210 20.39 -12.32 2.99
C ASP A 210 20.23 -11.05 3.81
N GLU A 211 19.70 -11.17 5.04
CA GLU A 211 19.59 -10.09 6.02
C GLU A 211 18.78 -8.88 5.54
N ALA A 212 17.87 -9.08 4.58
CA ALA A 212 16.98 -8.03 4.13
C ALA A 212 15.91 -7.69 5.18
N LYS A 213 15.52 -6.40 5.29
CA LYS A 213 14.57 -5.93 6.28
C LYS A 213 13.36 -5.26 5.63
N THR A 214 12.16 -5.60 6.13
CA THR A 214 10.90 -5.03 5.67
C THR A 214 10.08 -4.51 6.84
N VAL A 215 9.60 -3.27 6.74
CA VAL A 215 8.64 -2.69 7.70
C VAL A 215 7.43 -2.19 6.93
N LEU A 216 6.25 -2.68 7.28
CA LEU A 216 4.99 -2.27 6.67
C LEU A 216 4.05 -1.75 7.76
N THR A 217 3.61 -0.50 7.64
CA THR A 217 2.67 0.11 8.58
C THR A 217 1.49 0.72 7.85
N ALA A 218 0.29 0.41 8.29
CA ALA A 218 -0.94 0.96 7.71
C ALA A 218 -1.88 1.47 8.81
N LEU A 219 -2.54 2.60 8.52
CA LEU A 219 -3.69 3.11 9.27
C LEU A 219 -4.88 3.28 8.33
N ASN A 220 -5.96 2.55 8.60
CA ASN A 220 -7.24 2.68 7.91
C ASN A 220 -8.26 3.43 8.76
N LEU A 221 -8.82 4.49 8.22
CA LEU A 221 -9.90 5.27 8.83
C LEU A 221 -11.19 5.00 8.05
N GLY A 222 -12.07 4.17 8.59
CA GLY A 222 -13.30 3.76 7.93
C GLY A 222 -14.55 4.38 8.55
N ALA A 223 -15.36 5.07 7.73
CA ALA A 223 -16.63 5.64 8.13
C ALA A 223 -17.73 5.36 7.09
N LYS A 224 -18.98 5.57 7.46
CA LYS A 224 -20.15 5.35 6.59
C LYS A 224 -20.19 3.92 6.04
N LYS A 225 -19.96 3.73 4.75
CA LYS A 225 -19.93 2.44 4.03
C LYS A 225 -18.59 2.22 3.33
N SER A 226 -17.53 2.87 3.79
CA SER A 226 -16.20 2.66 3.18
C SER A 226 -15.71 1.24 3.41
N GLU A 227 -14.92 0.75 2.46
CA GLU A 227 -14.31 -0.58 2.51
C GLU A 227 -12.81 -0.44 2.27
N ASN A 228 -12.00 -0.99 3.16
CA ASN A 228 -10.53 -0.93 3.07
C ASN A 228 -9.94 -2.34 3.14
N TYR A 229 -9.22 -2.72 2.09
CA TYR A 229 -8.60 -4.03 1.92
C TYR A 229 -7.08 -3.87 1.89
N ILE A 230 -6.37 -4.45 2.85
CA ILE A 230 -4.91 -4.51 2.88
C ILE A 230 -4.46 -5.95 2.78
N HIS A 231 -3.82 -6.26 1.67
CA HIS A 231 -3.25 -7.57 1.39
C HIS A 231 -1.73 -7.46 1.36
N THR A 232 -1.06 -8.18 2.24
CA THR A 232 0.40 -8.23 2.29
C THR A 232 0.88 -9.65 2.01
N HIS A 233 1.97 -9.79 1.25
CA HIS A 233 2.66 -11.04 1.04
C HIS A 233 4.16 -10.80 1.14
N VAL A 234 4.78 -11.27 2.20
CA VAL A 234 6.23 -11.17 2.40
C VAL A 234 6.86 -12.56 2.26
N GLU A 235 7.72 -12.69 1.27
CA GLU A 235 8.46 -13.91 0.97
C GLU A 235 9.90 -13.78 1.47
N HIS A 236 10.26 -14.52 2.51
CA HIS A 236 11.64 -14.70 2.95
C HIS A 236 12.26 -15.84 2.16
N LEU A 237 13.10 -15.50 1.20
CA LEU A 237 13.73 -16.47 0.28
C LEU A 237 15.22 -16.69 0.57
N ALA A 238 15.81 -15.96 1.54
CA ALA A 238 17.21 -16.01 1.92
C ALA A 238 17.36 -15.90 3.45
N PRO A 239 18.51 -16.31 4.04
CA PRO A 239 18.70 -16.33 5.49
C PRO A 239 18.72 -14.94 6.15
N GLY A 240 18.34 -14.90 7.43
CA GLY A 240 18.45 -13.71 8.28
C GLY A 240 17.47 -12.58 7.95
N GLY A 241 16.48 -12.85 7.12
CA GLY A 241 15.48 -11.84 6.75
C GLY A 241 14.61 -11.41 7.94
N GLU A 242 14.30 -10.12 8.02
CA GLU A 242 13.41 -9.56 9.04
C GLU A 242 12.18 -8.95 8.39
N SER A 243 10.99 -9.12 9.01
CA SER A 243 9.79 -8.39 8.62
C SER A 243 8.91 -8.01 9.81
N ARG A 244 8.40 -6.77 9.79
CA ARG A 244 7.47 -6.24 10.79
C ARG A 244 6.29 -5.63 10.06
N GLN A 245 5.09 -6.06 10.45
CA GLN A 245 3.85 -5.56 9.86
C GLN A 245 2.92 -5.08 10.97
N LEU A 246 2.51 -3.82 10.88
CA LEU A 246 1.52 -3.21 11.77
C LEU A 246 0.37 -2.66 10.93
N VAL A 247 -0.81 -3.22 11.08
CA VAL A 247 -2.02 -2.73 10.42
C VAL A 247 -3.03 -2.32 11.48
N LYS A 248 -3.38 -1.05 11.50
CA LYS A 248 -4.36 -0.49 12.43
C LYS A 248 -5.59 0.00 11.66
N SER A 249 -6.77 -0.18 12.27
CA SER A 249 -8.02 0.30 11.69
C SER A 249 -8.87 0.97 12.76
N VAL A 250 -9.44 2.13 12.46
CA VAL A 250 -10.50 2.77 13.26
C VAL A 250 -11.76 2.80 12.41
N LEU A 251 -12.81 2.11 12.88
CA LEU A 251 -13.97 1.79 12.07
C LEU A 251 -15.26 2.27 12.74
N THR A 252 -16.09 2.98 11.98
CA THR A 252 -17.41 3.43 12.42
C THR A 252 -18.46 3.33 11.31
N GLY A 253 -19.75 3.54 11.64
CA GLY A 253 -20.84 3.39 10.68
C GLY A 253 -21.03 1.94 10.24
N GLN A 254 -20.99 1.68 8.95
CA GLN A 254 -21.07 0.36 8.31
C GLN A 254 -19.76 0.03 7.57
N SER A 255 -18.67 0.65 7.97
CA SER A 255 -17.37 0.46 7.29
C SER A 255 -16.82 -0.93 7.51
N VAL A 256 -16.02 -1.37 6.54
CA VAL A 256 -15.33 -2.66 6.55
C VAL A 256 -13.83 -2.46 6.38
N SER A 257 -13.02 -3.13 7.18
CA SER A 257 -11.58 -3.26 6.94
C SER A 257 -11.20 -4.73 6.90
N GLU A 258 -10.45 -5.14 5.88
CA GLU A 258 -9.86 -6.47 5.81
C GLU A 258 -8.33 -6.36 5.81
N PHE A 259 -7.70 -7.10 6.71
CA PHE A 259 -6.28 -7.41 6.65
C PHE A 259 -6.07 -8.87 6.28
N LYS A 260 -5.36 -9.11 5.18
CA LYS A 260 -4.90 -10.43 4.78
C LYS A 260 -3.37 -10.39 4.64
N GLY A 261 -2.68 -11.02 5.58
CA GLY A 261 -1.21 -11.04 5.63
C GLY A 261 -0.67 -12.45 5.45
N LEU A 262 0.11 -12.70 4.41
CA LEU A 262 0.83 -13.96 4.24
C LEU A 262 2.34 -13.71 4.45
N VAL A 263 2.94 -14.47 5.34
CA VAL A 263 4.41 -14.61 5.44
C VAL A 263 4.79 -16.00 4.96
N TYR A 264 5.59 -16.05 3.92
CA TYR A 264 6.19 -17.28 3.41
C TYR A 264 7.67 -17.32 3.78
N VAL A 265 8.13 -18.44 4.36
CA VAL A 265 9.54 -18.65 4.72
C VAL A 265 10.04 -19.90 4.02
N ALA A 266 10.94 -19.73 3.06
CA ALA A 266 11.52 -20.83 2.28
C ALA A 266 12.42 -21.74 3.15
N PRO A 267 12.64 -23.01 2.78
CA PRO A 267 13.49 -23.94 3.57
C PRO A 267 14.88 -23.40 3.87
N ARG A 268 15.46 -22.65 2.95
CA ARG A 268 16.81 -22.05 3.11
C ARG A 268 16.82 -20.77 3.93
N ALA A 269 15.66 -20.15 4.18
CA ALA A 269 15.54 -18.86 4.87
C ALA A 269 15.62 -19.02 6.40
N GLN A 270 16.70 -19.64 6.86
CA GLN A 270 16.97 -19.82 8.30
C GLN A 270 17.23 -18.48 8.97
N LYS A 271 17.00 -18.37 10.28
CA LYS A 271 17.17 -17.14 11.09
C LYS A 271 16.19 -16.02 10.71
N THR A 272 15.11 -16.32 9.99
CA THR A 272 14.06 -15.35 9.72
C THR A 272 13.38 -14.92 11.02
N ASP A 273 13.16 -13.60 11.16
CA ASP A 273 12.42 -12.99 12.27
C ASP A 273 11.26 -12.16 11.71
N SER A 274 10.02 -12.65 11.85
CA SER A 274 8.84 -12.05 11.27
C SER A 274 7.72 -11.84 12.28
N SER A 275 7.08 -10.68 12.25
CA SER A 275 5.87 -10.43 13.04
C SER A 275 4.80 -9.68 12.25
N GLN A 276 3.54 -10.08 12.48
CA GLN A 276 2.35 -9.41 11.96
C GLN A 276 1.45 -9.00 13.13
N SER A 277 1.06 -7.73 13.19
CA SER A 277 0.11 -7.19 14.18
C SER A 277 -1.03 -6.51 13.45
N ASN A 278 -2.26 -6.96 13.67
CA ASN A 278 -3.45 -6.29 13.18
C ASN A 278 -4.31 -5.84 14.37
N GLN A 279 -4.47 -4.54 14.54
CA GLN A 279 -5.18 -3.92 15.64
C GLN A 279 -6.37 -3.14 15.11
N ASN A 280 -7.57 -3.44 15.60
CA ASN A 280 -8.80 -2.85 15.10
C ASN A 280 -9.59 -2.24 16.25
N MET A 281 -9.89 -0.94 16.15
CA MET A 281 -10.78 -0.20 17.03
C MET A 281 -12.15 -0.07 16.35
N ILE A 282 -13.17 -0.69 16.93
CA ILE A 282 -14.53 -0.73 16.36
C ILE A 282 -15.42 0.18 17.20
N LEU A 283 -15.93 1.25 16.57
CA LEU A 283 -16.68 2.31 17.23
C LEU A 283 -18.20 2.21 17.01
N SER A 284 -18.67 1.27 16.20
CA SER A 284 -20.09 1.07 15.93
C SER A 284 -20.42 -0.42 15.73
N GLU A 285 -21.67 -0.80 15.99
CA GLU A 285 -22.14 -2.19 15.89
C GLU A 285 -22.12 -2.78 14.48
N GLN A 286 -22.22 -1.93 13.45
CA GLN A 286 -22.29 -2.36 12.06
C GLN A 286 -20.92 -2.33 11.37
N ALA A 287 -19.92 -1.73 11.98
CA ALA A 287 -18.55 -1.75 11.45
C ALA A 287 -17.92 -3.15 11.64
N ARG A 288 -17.10 -3.54 10.69
CA ARG A 288 -16.50 -4.88 10.65
C ARG A 288 -15.02 -4.83 10.37
N ALA A 289 -14.25 -5.58 11.15
CA ALA A 289 -12.86 -5.87 10.86
C ALA A 289 -12.70 -7.38 10.54
N LEU A 290 -12.04 -7.67 9.43
CA LEU A 290 -11.72 -9.02 8.99
C LEU A 290 -10.20 -9.20 9.05
N SER A 291 -9.72 -10.09 9.89
CA SER A 291 -8.28 -10.29 10.08
C SER A 291 -7.90 -11.73 9.73
N ARG A 292 -6.94 -11.88 8.79
CA ARG A 292 -6.49 -13.18 8.27
C ARG A 292 -4.97 -13.22 8.13
N PRO A 293 -4.23 -13.16 9.23
CA PRO A 293 -2.80 -13.39 9.18
C PRO A 293 -2.52 -14.89 8.93
N GLN A 294 -1.58 -15.17 8.02
CA GLN A 294 -1.18 -16.52 7.63
C GLN A 294 0.34 -16.65 7.67
N LEU A 295 0.81 -17.80 8.15
CA LEU A 295 2.23 -18.17 8.18
C LEU A 295 2.43 -19.48 7.42
N SER A 296 3.31 -19.48 6.43
CA SER A 296 3.70 -20.62 5.61
C SER A 296 5.21 -20.84 5.77
N ILE A 297 5.60 -21.62 6.77
CA ILE A 297 6.99 -21.69 7.23
C ILE A 297 7.56 -23.07 6.89
N PHE A 298 8.67 -23.09 6.16
CA PHE A 298 9.38 -24.30 5.74
C PHE A 298 10.83 -24.34 6.24
N ALA A 299 11.23 -23.43 7.12
CA ALA A 299 12.52 -23.41 7.80
C ALA A 299 12.34 -23.69 9.29
N ASP A 300 13.37 -24.29 9.94
CA ASP A 300 13.26 -24.77 11.32
C ASP A 300 13.70 -23.71 12.35
N ASP A 301 14.76 -22.97 12.05
CA ASP A 301 15.36 -22.00 12.98
C ASP A 301 14.87 -20.59 12.65
N VAL A 302 13.65 -20.28 13.09
CA VAL A 302 12.98 -18.99 12.80
C VAL A 302 12.19 -18.50 14.01
N LYS A 303 11.91 -17.19 14.03
CA LYS A 303 11.01 -16.54 14.96
C LYS A 303 9.89 -15.88 14.16
N CYS A 304 8.70 -16.50 14.14
CA CYS A 304 7.57 -15.97 13.41
C CYS A 304 6.35 -15.92 14.31
N ALA A 305 5.69 -14.77 14.37
CA ALA A 305 4.50 -14.57 15.17
C ALA A 305 3.46 -13.72 14.43
N HIS A 306 2.19 -13.94 14.74
CA HIS A 306 1.13 -13.03 14.36
C HIS A 306 0.16 -12.80 15.51
N GLY A 307 -0.52 -11.64 15.51
CA GLY A 307 -1.56 -11.29 16.46
C GLY A 307 -2.63 -10.42 15.81
N ALA A 308 -3.87 -10.61 16.24
CA ALA A 308 -4.98 -9.76 15.84
C ALA A 308 -5.79 -9.37 17.06
N THR A 309 -6.16 -8.10 17.16
CA THR A 309 -7.03 -7.59 18.21
C THR A 309 -8.21 -6.84 17.62
N MET A 310 -9.35 -6.99 18.27
CA MET A 310 -10.55 -6.20 18.02
C MET A 310 -10.97 -5.61 19.34
N SER A 311 -10.95 -4.30 19.45
CA SER A 311 -11.25 -3.58 20.67
C SER A 311 -12.31 -2.49 20.43
N GLN A 312 -12.98 -2.11 21.50
CA GLN A 312 -13.71 -0.86 21.60
C GLN A 312 -12.91 0.11 22.47
N LEU A 313 -13.38 1.34 22.61
CA LEU A 313 -12.82 2.27 23.56
C LEU A 313 -12.98 1.70 24.99
N ASP A 314 -11.90 1.64 25.72
CA ASP A 314 -11.88 1.13 27.09
C ASP A 314 -12.56 2.11 28.05
N ALA A 315 -13.64 1.67 28.65
CA ALA A 315 -14.44 2.47 29.58
C ALA A 315 -13.63 2.88 30.84
N ASP A 316 -12.72 2.03 31.31
CA ASP A 316 -11.90 2.33 32.49
C ASP A 316 -10.86 3.41 32.17
N GLN A 317 -10.28 3.39 30.94
CA GLN A 317 -9.38 4.44 30.49
C GLN A 317 -10.11 5.78 30.31
N ILE A 318 -11.32 5.77 29.76
CA ILE A 318 -12.17 6.97 29.67
C ILE A 318 -12.46 7.51 31.05
N TYR A 319 -12.90 6.65 31.98
CA TYR A 319 -13.18 7.03 33.35
C TYR A 319 -11.95 7.60 34.07
N TYR A 320 -10.79 6.98 33.87
CA TYR A 320 -9.54 7.50 34.44
C TYR A 320 -9.24 8.93 33.97
N LEU A 321 -9.37 9.20 32.66
CA LEU A 321 -9.17 10.56 32.12
C LEU A 321 -10.18 11.54 32.68
N GLN A 322 -11.44 11.14 32.86
CA GLN A 322 -12.48 11.97 33.51
C GLN A 322 -12.14 12.32 34.97
N THR A 323 -11.56 11.39 35.74
CA THR A 323 -11.10 11.67 37.09
C THR A 323 -9.96 12.70 37.14
N ARG A 324 -9.28 12.94 36.03
CA ARG A 324 -8.25 13.97 35.84
C ARG A 324 -8.79 15.28 35.28
N GLY A 325 -10.10 15.42 35.17
CA GLY A 325 -10.76 16.63 34.68
C GLY A 325 -10.94 16.73 33.17
N VAL A 326 -10.63 15.66 32.40
CA VAL A 326 -10.89 15.61 30.98
C VAL A 326 -12.37 15.29 30.75
N ASN A 327 -13.07 16.07 29.90
CA ASN A 327 -14.46 15.76 29.62
C ASN A 327 -14.58 14.46 28.77
N PRO A 328 -15.77 13.81 28.72
CA PRO A 328 -15.93 12.52 28.05
C PRO A 328 -15.60 12.52 26.56
N ALA A 329 -15.89 13.60 25.85
CA ALA A 329 -15.61 13.71 24.41
C ALA A 329 -14.09 13.80 24.16
N ASP A 330 -13.41 14.67 24.93
CA ASP A 330 -11.95 14.82 24.82
C ASP A 330 -11.23 13.53 25.26
N ALA A 331 -11.73 12.83 26.27
CA ALA A 331 -11.15 11.55 26.70
C ALA A 331 -11.18 10.50 25.57
N LYS A 332 -12.32 10.39 24.86
CA LYS A 332 -12.41 9.52 23.68
C LYS A 332 -11.46 9.97 22.58
N ALA A 333 -11.42 11.27 22.27
CA ALA A 333 -10.54 11.80 21.23
C ALA A 333 -9.06 11.51 21.54
N VAL A 334 -8.62 11.67 22.78
CA VAL A 334 -7.23 11.35 23.21
C VAL A 334 -6.90 9.89 22.99
N LEU A 335 -7.80 8.96 23.36
CA LEU A 335 -7.55 7.53 23.19
C LEU A 335 -7.53 7.12 21.69
N MET A 336 -8.45 7.66 20.90
CA MET A 336 -8.49 7.40 19.45
C MET A 336 -7.25 7.95 18.73
N THR A 337 -6.84 9.18 19.09
CA THR A 337 -5.64 9.81 18.53
C THR A 337 -4.39 9.02 18.91
N GLY A 338 -4.22 8.65 20.17
CA GLY A 338 -3.09 7.84 20.62
C GLY A 338 -3.03 6.47 19.93
N PHE A 339 -4.18 5.86 19.64
CA PHE A 339 -4.23 4.63 18.84
C PHE A 339 -3.76 4.86 17.41
N ALA A 340 -4.17 5.94 16.76
CA ALA A 340 -3.79 6.26 15.39
C ALA A 340 -2.32 6.71 15.28
N ASP A 341 -1.83 7.49 16.25
CA ASP A 341 -0.49 8.10 16.22
C ASP A 341 0.63 7.06 16.14
N GLU A 342 0.48 5.88 16.74
CA GLU A 342 1.47 4.80 16.62
C GLU A 342 1.78 4.44 15.15
N ALA A 343 0.79 4.51 14.27
CA ALA A 343 0.99 4.29 12.84
C ALA A 343 1.43 5.56 12.10
N VAL A 344 0.87 6.71 12.45
CA VAL A 344 1.24 8.01 11.84
C VAL A 344 2.70 8.36 12.11
N ASP A 345 3.22 8.04 13.29
CA ASP A 345 4.61 8.29 13.68
C ASP A 345 5.62 7.42 12.90
N GLN A 346 5.16 6.45 12.13
CA GLN A 346 6.02 5.69 11.20
C GLN A 346 6.27 6.41 9.86
N LEU A 347 5.53 7.49 9.59
CA LEU A 347 5.81 8.35 8.45
C LEU A 347 7.09 9.15 8.74
N SER A 348 8.04 9.11 7.83
CA SER A 348 9.37 9.69 8.01
C SER A 348 9.49 11.14 7.53
N MET A 349 8.48 11.67 6.80
CA MET A 349 8.47 13.05 6.30
C MET A 349 7.49 13.93 7.04
N ASP A 350 7.97 15.01 7.64
CA ASP A 350 7.17 15.96 8.44
C ASP A 350 5.95 16.50 7.69
N SER A 351 6.09 16.80 6.39
CA SER A 351 4.99 17.30 5.57
C SER A 351 3.86 16.28 5.39
N LEU A 352 4.19 15.00 5.19
CA LEU A 352 3.21 13.94 5.12
C LEU A 352 2.61 13.62 6.47
N THR A 353 3.42 13.60 7.51
CA THR A 353 2.96 13.41 8.90
C THR A 353 1.93 14.49 9.27
N ALA A 354 2.15 15.74 8.84
CA ALA A 354 1.17 16.81 9.06
C ALA A 354 -0.15 16.56 8.31
N ILE A 355 -0.10 16.11 7.05
CA ILE A 355 -1.29 15.75 6.26
C ILE A 355 -2.02 14.56 6.92
N ALA A 356 -1.28 13.54 7.34
CA ALA A 356 -1.84 12.36 7.99
C ALA A 356 -2.54 12.70 9.32
N ARG A 357 -1.92 13.53 10.16
CA ARG A 357 -2.52 14.00 11.41
C ARG A 357 -3.77 14.83 11.17
N GLU A 358 -3.75 15.68 10.17
CA GLU A 358 -4.93 16.45 9.78
C GLU A 358 -6.05 15.53 9.29
N THR A 359 -5.72 14.49 8.50
CA THR A 359 -6.69 13.48 8.07
C THR A 359 -7.30 12.74 9.27
N VAL A 360 -6.49 12.33 10.23
CA VAL A 360 -6.93 11.67 11.48
C VAL A 360 -7.85 12.62 12.28
N ARG A 361 -7.46 13.89 12.44
CA ARG A 361 -8.25 14.90 13.13
C ARG A 361 -9.62 15.09 12.49
N GLN A 362 -9.66 15.32 11.18
CA GLN A 362 -10.91 15.51 10.43
C GLN A 362 -11.82 14.27 10.52
N PHE A 363 -11.24 13.08 10.46
CA PHE A 363 -11.98 11.84 10.64
C PHE A 363 -12.66 11.80 12.02
N PHE A 364 -11.93 12.09 13.11
CA PHE A 364 -12.48 12.04 14.46
C PHE A 364 -13.52 13.14 14.71
N GLU A 365 -13.36 14.33 14.14
CA GLU A 365 -14.37 15.38 14.18
C GLU A 365 -15.67 14.93 13.48
N SER A 366 -15.55 14.34 12.30
CA SER A 366 -16.71 13.88 11.51
C SER A 366 -17.57 12.81 12.20
N ILE A 367 -16.95 11.99 13.05
CA ILE A 367 -17.66 10.94 13.80
C ILE A 367 -18.21 11.43 15.15
N SER A 368 -17.72 12.56 15.64
CA SER A 368 -18.19 13.15 16.91
C SER A 368 -19.49 13.94 16.72
N GLU A 369 -19.79 14.36 15.49
CA GLU A 369 -21.00 15.10 15.12
C GLU A 369 -22.19 14.20 14.69
N SER A 370 -21.94 12.88 14.52
CA SER A 370 -22.92 11.88 14.08
C SER A 370 -23.41 11.02 15.25
#